data_0bba47a03e3155d7fbc5cb6788bee4c4
#
_entry.id   0bba47a03e3155d7fbc5cb6788bee4c4
#
_cell.length_a   1.000
_cell.length_b   1.000
_cell.length_c   1.000
_cell.angle_alpha   90.00
_cell.angle_beta   90.00
_cell.angle_gamma   90.00
#
_symmetry.space_group_name_H-M   'P 1'
#
loop_
_entity.id
_entity.type
_entity.pdbx_description
1 polymer ?
#
loop_
_entity_poly.entity_id
_entity_poly.type
_entity_poly.pdbx_seq_one_letter_code
_entity_poly.pdbx_strand_id
1 'polypeptide(L)'
;MARTWLSVTVELLGGRGDDLWPPPGRAFAVGPSHTFMDFADAINTAFARWDPAHLSEFTLSDGTTVANLESSLDFVSSGFGPVQRLEDIERTKVAKTVGLGDEFRFVFDLGDNWVHRCEVHPVKIDPVETLGIRPSTPLPYWGWGDIPDQYGRRWSDDDGESQPGPRPDQPEPMLDPRWPAAPTISSGDLQEVRRALSARGGDALLSAIAGRQVDDALQQIAVGAALLLESGDARREALVLSFVNRLNARGLPGDKVLGEELLARLRGDTPPGRQTPVDIDMLATMLGDSEHLTGAYVDLETGSVIPVGNGLVDADDPVDVETDPDRFLWLDRYEADDRWNDRMAFAAQERDRDLRRRLETALGGKGAFQTFRSAIDEADLVERWLVFSADAEQGRARERLAEHDIRPALP
;
A
#
# COMPACT_ATOMS: atom_id res chain seq x y z
N MET A 1 1.53 -28.37 -6.29
CA MET A 1 2.63 -28.76 -5.36
C MET A 1 2.19 -28.48 -3.95
N ALA A 2 2.67 -29.22 -2.94
CA ALA A 2 2.31 -28.92 -1.56
C ALA A 2 2.93 -27.56 -1.18
N ARG A 3 2.12 -26.65 -0.62
CA ARG A 3 2.59 -25.38 -0.06
C ARG A 3 3.58 -25.67 1.07
N THR A 4 4.80 -25.21 0.95
CA THR A 4 5.89 -25.50 1.90
C THR A 4 6.36 -24.26 2.65
N TRP A 5 5.94 -23.08 2.25
CA TRP A 5 6.31 -21.83 2.85
C TRP A 5 5.37 -21.47 3.99
N LEU A 6 5.92 -20.92 5.06
CA LEU A 6 5.14 -20.34 6.16
C LEU A 6 4.72 -18.92 5.77
N SER A 7 3.55 -18.54 6.21
CA SER A 7 3.14 -17.13 6.32
C SER A 7 3.34 -16.72 7.77
N VAL A 8 4.17 -15.71 8.02
CA VAL A 8 4.49 -15.24 9.37
C VAL A 8 4.14 -13.78 9.48
N THR A 9 3.22 -13.45 10.36
CA THR A 9 2.92 -12.08 10.75
C THR A 9 3.91 -11.61 11.81
N VAL A 10 4.51 -10.45 11.60
CA VAL A 10 5.44 -9.79 12.53
C VAL A 10 4.87 -8.43 12.88
N GLU A 11 4.63 -8.16 14.13
CA GLU A 11 4.13 -6.90 14.66
C GLU A 11 5.19 -6.25 15.57
N LEU A 12 5.51 -5.00 15.31
CA LEU A 12 6.40 -4.22 16.16
C LEU A 12 5.62 -3.68 17.37
N LEU A 13 5.92 -4.20 18.54
CA LEU A 13 5.22 -3.85 19.79
C LEU A 13 5.76 -2.57 20.43
N GLY A 14 7.05 -2.27 20.26
CA GLY A 14 7.69 -1.09 20.82
C GLY A 14 9.21 -1.15 20.75
N GLY A 15 9.85 -0.10 21.24
CA GLY A 15 11.30 0.05 21.36
C GLY A 15 11.66 1.41 21.92
N ARG A 16 12.88 1.55 22.44
CA ARG A 16 13.38 2.79 23.07
C ARG A 16 12.51 3.28 24.24
N GLY A 17 11.83 2.36 24.93
CA GLY A 17 10.95 2.66 26.06
C GLY A 17 9.52 3.05 25.67
N ASP A 18 9.17 3.10 24.38
CA ASP A 18 7.84 3.42 23.90
C ASP A 18 7.10 2.17 23.41
N ASP A 19 5.83 2.04 23.79
CA ASP A 19 4.91 1.04 23.26
C ASP A 19 4.14 1.61 22.05
N LEU A 20 3.99 0.80 21.01
CA LEU A 20 3.29 1.20 19.79
C LEU A 20 1.86 0.64 19.77
N TRP A 21 0.88 1.53 19.58
CA TRP A 21 -0.52 1.13 19.48
C TRP A 21 -1.30 1.97 18.47
N PRO A 22 -1.98 1.35 17.48
CA PRO A 22 -1.90 -0.06 17.13
C PRO A 22 -0.50 -0.44 16.62
N PRO A 23 -0.01 -1.66 16.87
CA PRO A 23 1.32 -2.07 16.43
C PRO A 23 1.37 -2.17 14.91
N PRO A 24 2.36 -1.55 14.24
CA PRO A 24 2.57 -1.76 12.82
C PRO A 24 3.05 -3.17 12.56
N GLY A 25 2.68 -3.74 11.42
CA GLY A 25 2.99 -5.13 11.12
C GLY A 25 3.36 -5.39 9.67
N ARG A 26 4.02 -6.52 9.46
CA ARG A 26 4.40 -7.05 8.14
C ARG A 26 4.13 -8.55 8.11
N ALA A 27 3.59 -9.05 7.00
CA ALA A 27 3.43 -10.48 6.76
C ALA A 27 4.52 -10.97 5.81
N PHE A 28 5.19 -12.04 6.18
CA PHE A 28 6.32 -12.60 5.45
C PHE A 28 6.02 -14.00 4.91
N ALA A 29 6.46 -14.27 3.67
CA ALA A 29 6.59 -15.61 3.17
C ALA A 29 7.99 -16.15 3.51
N VAL A 30 8.05 -17.17 4.39
CA VAL A 30 9.29 -17.75 4.87
C VAL A 30 9.46 -19.18 4.34
N GLY A 31 10.47 -19.38 3.50
CA GLY A 31 10.72 -20.66 2.84
C GLY A 31 11.42 -21.68 3.71
N PRO A 32 11.40 -22.98 3.29
CA PRO A 32 11.96 -24.08 4.07
C PRO A 32 13.50 -24.05 4.20
N SER A 33 14.18 -23.27 3.35
CA SER A 33 15.64 -23.10 3.37
C SER A 33 16.11 -21.92 4.23
N HIS A 34 15.21 -21.00 4.59
CA HIS A 34 15.59 -19.77 5.28
C HIS A 34 15.95 -20.03 6.73
N THR A 35 17.05 -19.42 7.17
CA THR A 35 17.51 -19.41 8.56
C THR A 35 16.81 -18.33 9.37
N PHE A 36 16.97 -18.38 10.68
CA PHE A 36 16.55 -17.26 11.53
C PHE A 36 17.38 -16.00 11.27
N MET A 37 18.63 -16.10 10.80
CA MET A 37 19.41 -14.95 10.36
C MET A 37 18.79 -14.31 9.11
N ASP A 38 18.48 -15.12 8.07
CA ASP A 38 17.79 -14.61 6.88
C ASP A 38 16.48 -13.91 7.26
N PHE A 39 15.78 -14.43 8.29
CA PHE A 39 14.52 -13.85 8.73
C PHE A 39 14.71 -12.59 9.56
N ALA A 40 15.72 -12.54 10.44
CA ALA A 40 16.09 -11.33 11.16
C ALA A 40 16.45 -10.18 10.21
N ASP A 41 17.26 -10.46 9.19
CA ASP A 41 17.64 -9.47 8.17
C ASP A 41 16.42 -8.95 7.40
N ALA A 42 15.49 -9.86 7.03
CA ALA A 42 14.27 -9.48 6.35
C ALA A 42 13.35 -8.63 7.25
N ILE A 43 13.22 -8.96 8.54
CA ILE A 43 12.47 -8.17 9.51
C ILE A 43 13.11 -6.79 9.67
N ASN A 44 14.42 -6.74 9.92
CA ASN A 44 15.15 -5.49 10.11
C ASN A 44 15.00 -4.56 8.91
N THR A 45 15.10 -5.10 7.70
CA THR A 45 14.87 -4.35 6.46
C THR A 45 13.44 -3.83 6.39
N ALA A 46 12.43 -4.70 6.60
CA ALA A 46 11.02 -4.35 6.48
C ALA A 46 10.51 -3.40 7.57
N PHE A 47 11.21 -3.34 8.71
CA PHE A 47 10.95 -2.40 9.79
C PHE A 47 11.97 -1.25 9.83
N ALA A 48 12.69 -1.01 8.72
CA ALA A 48 13.62 0.10 8.51
C ALA A 48 14.68 0.23 9.61
N ARG A 49 15.24 -0.89 10.03
CA ARG A 49 16.41 -0.94 10.91
C ARG A 49 17.65 -0.79 10.04
N TRP A 50 18.07 0.43 9.85
CA TRP A 50 19.11 0.83 8.89
C TRP A 50 20.53 0.73 9.44
N ASP A 51 20.70 0.64 10.76
CA ASP A 51 21.96 0.32 11.41
C ASP A 51 21.93 -1.14 11.89
N PRO A 52 22.45 -2.09 11.10
CA PRO A 52 22.39 -3.52 11.42
C PRO A 52 23.47 -3.96 12.43
N ALA A 53 24.31 -3.05 12.95
CA ALA A 53 25.44 -3.38 13.85
C ALA A 53 25.01 -3.83 15.25
N HIS A 54 23.73 -4.16 15.45
CA HIS A 54 23.15 -4.56 16.72
C HIS A 54 22.77 -6.04 16.76
N LEU A 55 22.75 -6.61 17.96
CA LEU A 55 22.40 -8.01 18.17
C LEU A 55 20.90 -8.24 17.98
N SER A 56 20.59 -9.40 17.44
CA SER A 56 19.23 -9.88 17.25
C SER A 56 19.06 -11.24 17.94
N GLU A 57 17.90 -11.46 18.55
CA GLU A 57 17.54 -12.76 19.10
C GLU A 57 16.07 -13.10 18.90
N PHE A 58 15.80 -14.40 18.78
CA PHE A 58 14.44 -14.93 18.82
C PHE A 58 14.25 -15.74 20.10
N THR A 59 13.09 -15.62 20.70
CA THR A 59 12.68 -16.45 21.84
C THR A 59 11.45 -17.24 21.42
N LEU A 60 11.57 -18.56 21.37
CA LEU A 60 10.49 -19.46 20.97
C LEU A 60 9.55 -19.74 22.14
N SER A 61 8.36 -20.26 21.84
CA SER A 61 7.31 -20.56 22.84
C SER A 61 7.75 -21.57 23.92
N ASP A 62 8.71 -22.44 23.61
CA ASP A 62 9.28 -23.41 24.56
C ASP A 62 10.44 -22.84 25.41
N GLY A 63 10.76 -21.55 25.25
CA GLY A 63 11.85 -20.86 25.92
C GLY A 63 13.22 -21.03 25.25
N THR A 64 13.31 -21.71 24.09
CA THR A 64 14.54 -21.78 23.31
C THR A 64 14.89 -20.39 22.78
N THR A 65 16.13 -19.98 22.96
CA THR A 65 16.68 -18.76 22.36
C THR A 65 17.44 -19.11 21.09
N VAL A 66 17.19 -18.38 19.99
CA VAL A 66 17.93 -18.51 18.73
C VAL A 66 18.66 -17.19 18.50
N ALA A 67 19.99 -17.23 18.62
CA ALA A 67 20.84 -16.03 18.54
C ALA A 67 22.24 -16.37 18.03
N ASN A 68 23.09 -15.35 17.83
CA ASN A 68 24.49 -15.58 17.49
C ASN A 68 25.22 -16.25 18.67
N LEU A 69 25.79 -17.44 18.43
CA LEU A 69 26.42 -18.23 19.50
C LEU A 69 27.61 -17.55 20.15
N GLU A 70 28.46 -16.86 19.38
CA GLU A 70 29.67 -16.24 19.89
C GLU A 70 29.32 -15.11 20.86
N SER A 71 28.44 -14.22 20.47
CA SER A 71 27.97 -13.08 21.29
C SER A 71 27.16 -13.53 22.50
N SER A 72 26.33 -14.59 22.35
CA SER A 72 25.47 -15.08 23.43
C SER A 72 26.25 -15.85 24.53
N LEU A 73 27.32 -16.57 24.16
CA LEU A 73 28.17 -17.26 25.11
C LEU A 73 28.93 -16.29 26.04
N ASP A 74 29.37 -15.13 25.50
CA ASP A 74 29.98 -14.07 26.27
C ASP A 74 28.97 -13.47 27.26
N PHE A 75 27.72 -13.34 26.91
CA PHE A 75 26.64 -12.81 27.75
C PHE A 75 26.22 -13.80 28.83
N VAL A 76 26.08 -15.09 28.51
CA VAL A 76 25.79 -16.18 29.49
C VAL A 76 26.94 -16.35 30.47
N SER A 77 28.18 -16.24 30.04
CA SER A 77 29.36 -16.33 30.91
C SER A 77 29.45 -15.18 31.90
N SER A 78 28.79 -14.06 31.66
CA SER A 78 28.72 -12.90 32.56
C SER A 78 27.61 -12.99 33.62
N GLY A 79 26.86 -14.11 33.69
CA GLY A 79 25.96 -14.42 34.80
C GLY A 79 24.54 -13.86 34.74
N PHE A 80 24.11 -13.39 33.57
CA PHE A 80 22.73 -12.92 33.34
C PHE A 80 21.79 -14.08 32.96
N GLY A 81 21.31 -14.85 33.94
CA GLY A 81 20.20 -15.79 33.86
C GLY A 81 20.45 -17.13 33.12
N PRO A 82 19.69 -18.17 33.40
CA PRO A 82 19.81 -19.45 32.71
C PRO A 82 19.13 -19.36 31.33
N VAL A 83 19.88 -19.36 30.24
CA VAL A 83 19.37 -19.71 28.92
C VAL A 83 19.06 -21.21 28.93
N GLN A 84 17.77 -21.58 28.84
CA GLN A 84 17.37 -22.98 28.89
C GLN A 84 17.89 -23.80 27.73
N ARG A 85 17.89 -23.20 26.51
CA ARG A 85 18.39 -23.80 25.29
C ARG A 85 18.80 -22.69 24.33
N LEU A 86 19.98 -22.81 23.72
CA LEU A 86 20.52 -21.84 22.78
C LEU A 86 20.77 -22.54 21.43
N GLU A 87 20.23 -21.99 20.34
CA GLU A 87 20.40 -22.46 18.99
C GLU A 87 21.06 -21.37 18.13
N ASP A 88 21.84 -21.78 17.12
CA ASP A 88 22.57 -20.88 16.24
C ASP A 88 21.64 -20.24 15.20
N ILE A 89 21.55 -18.93 15.20
CA ILE A 89 20.71 -18.13 14.30
C ILE A 89 21.05 -18.33 12.82
N GLU A 90 22.34 -18.55 12.50
CA GLU A 90 22.81 -18.73 11.13
C GLU A 90 22.50 -20.13 10.54
N ARG A 91 22.28 -21.13 11.41
CA ARG A 91 22.08 -22.53 11.00
C ARG A 91 20.67 -23.04 11.20
N THR A 92 19.97 -22.49 12.18
CA THR A 92 18.62 -22.95 12.53
C THR A 92 17.61 -22.46 11.50
N LYS A 93 16.87 -23.41 10.91
CA LYS A 93 15.89 -23.13 9.83
C LYS A 93 14.53 -22.81 10.46
N VAL A 94 13.94 -21.65 10.12
CA VAL A 94 12.64 -21.20 10.66
C VAL A 94 11.56 -22.27 10.46
N ALA A 95 11.33 -22.70 9.22
CA ALA A 95 10.26 -23.64 8.87
C ALA A 95 10.45 -25.08 9.39
N LYS A 96 11.60 -25.40 10.00
CA LYS A 96 11.83 -26.67 10.70
C LYS A 96 11.64 -26.58 12.19
N THR A 97 11.68 -25.37 12.72
CA THR A 97 11.70 -25.08 14.16
C THR A 97 10.35 -24.65 14.65
N VAL A 98 9.62 -23.83 13.88
CA VAL A 98 8.28 -23.34 14.23
C VAL A 98 7.20 -24.02 13.39
N GLY A 99 6.05 -24.28 14.01
CA GLY A 99 4.86 -24.88 13.41
C GLY A 99 3.77 -23.86 13.10
N LEU A 100 2.71 -24.34 12.44
CA LEU A 100 1.51 -23.52 12.16
C LEU A 100 0.81 -23.15 13.47
N GLY A 101 0.50 -21.88 13.65
CA GLY A 101 -0.14 -21.34 14.85
C GLY A 101 0.82 -21.04 16.00
N ASP A 102 2.12 -21.28 15.83
CA ASP A 102 3.10 -20.91 16.85
C ASP A 102 3.26 -19.39 16.94
N GLU A 103 3.48 -18.90 18.15
CA GLU A 103 3.87 -17.53 18.45
C GLU A 103 5.29 -17.53 19.03
N PHE A 104 6.12 -16.57 18.63
CA PHE A 104 7.46 -16.36 19.13
C PHE A 104 7.82 -14.88 19.09
N ARG A 105 8.88 -14.52 19.81
CA ARG A 105 9.34 -13.13 19.92
C ARG A 105 10.62 -12.93 19.14
N PHE A 106 10.76 -11.76 18.52
CA PHE A 106 12.00 -11.26 17.95
C PHE A 106 12.38 -9.94 18.61
N VAL A 107 13.63 -9.79 18.98
CA VAL A 107 14.19 -8.55 19.51
C VAL A 107 15.38 -8.17 18.67
N PHE A 108 15.37 -6.93 18.18
CA PHE A 108 16.51 -6.30 17.56
C PHE A 108 17.02 -5.21 18.48
N ASP A 109 18.34 -5.08 18.59
CA ASP A 109 19.04 -4.16 19.47
C ASP A 109 18.61 -4.34 20.95
N LEU A 110 19.40 -5.14 21.69
CA LEU A 110 19.09 -5.45 23.09
C LEU A 110 19.15 -4.20 24.01
N GLY A 111 19.77 -3.11 23.55
CA GLY A 111 19.83 -1.83 24.25
C GLY A 111 18.55 -1.03 24.07
N ASP A 112 18.16 -0.78 22.83
CA ASP A 112 16.94 -0.06 22.45
C ASP A 112 15.68 -0.93 22.51
N ASN A 113 15.86 -2.26 22.58
CA ASN A 113 14.83 -3.26 22.81
C ASN A 113 13.65 -3.16 21.83
N TRP A 114 13.94 -3.18 20.53
CA TRP A 114 12.91 -3.23 19.49
C TRP A 114 12.24 -4.61 19.47
N VAL A 115 11.07 -4.69 20.06
CA VAL A 115 10.35 -5.94 20.33
C VAL A 115 9.31 -6.19 19.26
N HIS A 116 9.35 -7.41 18.69
CA HIS A 116 8.37 -7.85 17.71
C HIS A 116 7.69 -9.14 18.18
N ARG A 117 6.40 -9.25 17.99
CA ARG A 117 5.62 -10.48 18.07
C ARG A 117 5.56 -11.12 16.68
N CYS A 118 5.90 -12.39 16.61
CA CYS A 118 5.84 -13.19 15.40
C CYS A 118 4.78 -14.28 15.56
N GLU A 119 3.84 -14.37 14.64
CA GLU A 119 2.78 -15.38 14.64
C GLU A 119 2.78 -16.15 13.33
N VAL A 120 2.87 -17.47 13.36
CA VAL A 120 2.81 -18.33 12.19
C VAL A 120 1.36 -18.59 11.82
N HIS A 121 0.95 -18.14 10.65
CA HIS A 121 -0.41 -18.34 10.19
C HIS A 121 -0.77 -19.83 10.06
N PRO A 122 -2.03 -20.25 10.36
CA PRO A 122 -2.45 -21.64 10.28
C PRO A 122 -2.46 -22.21 8.85
N VAL A 123 -2.37 -21.35 7.83
CA VAL A 123 -2.37 -21.77 6.42
C VAL A 123 -1.04 -21.39 5.78
N LYS A 124 -0.37 -22.39 5.17
CA LYS A 124 0.85 -22.17 4.40
C LYS A 124 0.58 -21.40 3.12
N ILE A 125 1.56 -20.63 2.69
CA ILE A 125 1.53 -19.87 1.45
C ILE A 125 2.41 -20.54 0.39
N ASP A 126 2.06 -20.37 -0.88
CA ASP A 126 2.99 -20.58 -2.01
C ASP A 126 3.20 -19.22 -2.68
N PRO A 127 4.38 -18.60 -2.51
CA PRO A 127 4.61 -17.26 -3.06
C PRO A 127 4.53 -17.23 -4.59
N VAL A 128 4.84 -18.34 -5.28
CA VAL A 128 4.71 -18.42 -6.74
C VAL A 128 3.24 -18.45 -7.16
N GLU A 129 2.44 -19.29 -6.49
CA GLU A 129 1.01 -19.41 -6.78
C GLU A 129 0.23 -18.14 -6.34
N THR A 130 0.58 -17.60 -5.16
CA THR A 130 -0.19 -16.53 -4.53
C THR A 130 0.27 -15.14 -4.98
N LEU A 131 1.59 -14.93 -5.15
CA LEU A 131 2.21 -13.63 -5.39
C LEU A 131 2.91 -13.53 -6.76
N GLY A 132 3.11 -14.64 -7.46
CA GLY A 132 3.84 -14.69 -8.73
C GLY A 132 5.37 -14.57 -8.60
N ILE A 133 5.91 -14.58 -7.38
CA ILE A 133 7.31 -14.31 -7.09
C ILE A 133 8.02 -15.57 -6.58
N ARG A 134 9.30 -15.74 -6.94
CA ARG A 134 10.19 -16.80 -6.41
C ARG A 134 11.26 -16.18 -5.52
N PRO A 135 10.96 -15.89 -4.24
CA PRO A 135 11.90 -15.20 -3.38
C PRO A 135 13.06 -16.10 -2.97
N SER A 136 14.27 -15.55 -2.95
CA SER A 136 15.49 -16.20 -2.43
C SER A 136 15.68 -15.99 -0.93
N THR A 137 15.05 -14.97 -0.38
CA THR A 137 15.06 -14.59 1.04
C THR A 137 13.63 -14.51 1.55
N PRO A 138 13.38 -14.44 2.88
CA PRO A 138 12.04 -14.17 3.39
C PRO A 138 11.46 -12.91 2.78
N LEU A 139 10.26 -13.02 2.20
CA LEU A 139 9.62 -11.94 1.45
C LEU A 139 8.54 -11.27 2.28
N PRO A 140 8.66 -9.98 2.64
CA PRO A 140 7.53 -9.22 3.17
C PRO A 140 6.54 -8.97 2.01
N TYR A 141 5.33 -9.54 2.10
CA TYR A 141 4.36 -9.47 1.01
C TYR A 141 3.11 -8.66 1.36
N TRP A 142 2.94 -8.30 2.62
CA TRP A 142 1.86 -7.44 3.09
C TRP A 142 2.27 -6.71 4.37
N GLY A 143 1.65 -5.53 4.62
CA GLY A 143 1.95 -4.79 5.82
C GLY A 143 0.99 -3.64 6.10
N TRP A 144 1.01 -3.14 7.33
CA TRP A 144 0.20 -2.03 7.83
C TRP A 144 0.94 -1.21 8.88
N GLY A 145 0.42 -0.03 9.12
CA GLY A 145 0.90 0.88 10.15
C GLY A 145 2.21 1.58 9.80
N ASP A 146 2.53 2.59 10.58
CA ASP A 146 3.72 3.41 10.41
C ASP A 146 4.88 2.79 11.18
N ILE A 147 6.01 2.68 10.52
CA ILE A 147 7.25 2.19 11.12
C ILE A 147 8.03 3.38 11.67
N PRO A 148 8.30 3.44 12.97
CA PRO A 148 9.17 4.47 13.51
C PRO A 148 10.63 4.25 13.07
N ASP A 149 11.35 5.33 12.83
CA ASP A 149 12.79 5.26 12.56
C ASP A 149 13.55 4.70 13.77
N GLN A 150 14.64 3.99 13.51
CA GLN A 150 15.43 3.31 14.53
C GLN A 150 15.91 4.24 15.64
N TYR A 151 16.33 5.46 15.30
CA TYR A 151 16.84 6.47 16.26
C TYR A 151 15.99 7.75 16.28
N GLY A 152 14.79 7.74 15.70
CA GLY A 152 13.91 8.89 15.66
C GLY A 152 14.24 9.90 14.57
N ARG A 153 15.00 9.49 13.54
CA ARG A 153 15.25 10.33 12.36
C ARG A 153 13.96 10.64 11.62
N ARG A 154 13.88 11.82 11.04
CA ARG A 154 12.77 12.30 10.22
C ARG A 154 13.07 12.22 8.73
N TRP A 155 14.35 12.04 8.36
CA TRP A 155 14.87 11.83 7.01
C TRP A 155 16.21 11.07 7.09
N SER A 156 16.75 10.61 5.96
CA SER A 156 17.88 9.65 5.90
C SER A 156 19.16 10.11 6.59
N ASP A 157 19.46 11.39 6.59
CA ASP A 157 20.67 12.01 7.16
C ASP A 157 20.38 12.86 8.42
N ASP A 158 19.21 12.72 9.00
CA ASP A 158 18.84 13.36 10.28
C ASP A 158 19.53 12.63 11.45
N ASP A 159 20.17 13.39 12.33
CA ASP A 159 20.75 12.91 13.59
C ASP A 159 19.72 12.78 14.73
N GLY A 160 18.44 13.10 14.48
CA GLY A 160 17.36 13.11 15.47
C GLY A 160 17.31 14.40 16.31
N GLU A 161 18.31 15.26 16.28
CA GLU A 161 18.42 16.49 17.07
C GLU A 161 18.31 17.76 16.23
N SER A 162 18.62 17.66 14.93
CA SER A 162 18.66 18.80 14.01
C SER A 162 17.29 19.36 13.64
N GLN A 163 17.27 20.59 13.14
CA GLN A 163 16.09 21.19 12.53
C GLN A 163 15.67 20.39 11.28
N PRO A 164 14.35 20.35 10.94
CA PRO A 164 13.86 19.68 9.75
C PRO A 164 14.64 20.12 8.49
N GLY A 165 15.24 19.15 7.81
CA GLY A 165 16.00 19.32 6.58
C GLY A 165 15.16 18.98 5.33
N PRO A 166 15.82 18.81 4.17
CA PRO A 166 15.16 18.35 2.96
C PRO A 166 14.53 16.96 3.14
N ARG A 167 13.60 16.62 2.24
CA ARG A 167 12.95 15.32 2.23
C ARG A 167 13.92 14.16 2.22
N PRO A 168 13.55 13.03 2.86
CA PRO A 168 14.31 11.80 2.71
C PRO A 168 14.33 11.35 1.25
N ASP A 169 15.45 10.75 0.85
CA ASP A 169 15.57 10.08 -0.43
C ASP A 169 14.61 8.88 -0.45
N GLN A 170 13.85 8.77 -1.49
CA GLN A 170 12.98 7.69 -1.96
C GLN A 170 12.65 6.54 -0.99
N PRO A 171 11.59 6.62 -0.18
CA PRO A 171 11.07 5.47 0.52
C PRO A 171 10.41 4.48 -0.45
N GLU A 172 10.68 3.21 -0.30
CA GLU A 172 9.87 2.15 -0.91
C GLU A 172 8.56 2.01 -0.11
N PRO A 173 7.39 2.23 -0.71
CA PRO A 173 6.13 2.41 0.03
C PRO A 173 5.72 1.29 0.98
N MET A 174 6.32 0.10 0.87
CA MET A 174 6.01 -1.02 1.76
C MET A 174 7.07 -1.26 2.82
N LEU A 175 8.31 -0.95 2.55
CA LEU A 175 9.46 -1.37 3.38
C LEU A 175 9.98 -0.24 4.27
N ASP A 176 9.68 1.00 3.95
CA ASP A 176 10.25 2.14 4.65
C ASP A 176 9.42 2.63 5.83
N PRO A 177 10.09 3.26 6.81
CA PRO A 177 9.38 4.04 7.80
C PRO A 177 8.61 5.14 7.08
N ARG A 178 7.38 5.36 7.48
CA ARG A 178 6.70 6.59 7.14
C ARG A 178 7.26 7.66 8.05
N TRP A 179 8.14 8.49 7.49
CA TRP A 179 8.67 9.62 8.22
C TRP A 179 7.50 10.45 8.77
N PRO A 180 7.45 10.75 10.07
CA PRO A 180 6.33 11.51 10.64
C PRO A 180 6.05 12.84 9.95
N ALA A 181 7.09 13.42 9.35
CA ALA A 181 7.03 14.67 8.60
C ALA A 181 6.89 14.49 7.08
N ALA A 182 6.76 13.26 6.56
CA ALA A 182 6.56 13.05 5.13
C ALA A 182 5.22 13.66 4.70
N PRO A 183 5.22 14.64 3.79
CA PRO A 183 3.99 15.27 3.34
C PRO A 183 3.17 14.30 2.50
N THR A 184 1.86 14.47 2.53
CA THR A 184 0.96 13.81 1.58
C THR A 184 1.28 14.27 0.17
N ILE A 185 1.00 13.41 -0.81
CA ILE A 185 1.16 13.78 -2.21
C ILE A 185 0.24 14.95 -2.56
N SER A 186 0.79 15.93 -3.26
CA SER A 186 0.07 17.14 -3.66
C SER A 186 -0.45 17.05 -5.10
N SER A 187 -1.34 17.95 -5.47
CA SER A 187 -1.78 18.11 -6.86
C SER A 187 -0.62 18.46 -7.80
N GLY A 188 0.39 19.17 -7.32
CA GLY A 188 1.63 19.45 -8.06
C GLY A 188 2.45 18.17 -8.33
N ASP A 189 2.62 17.33 -7.30
CA ASP A 189 3.29 16.03 -7.46
C ASP A 189 2.53 15.13 -8.46
N LEU A 190 1.19 15.13 -8.42
CA LEU A 190 0.36 14.38 -9.37
C LEU A 190 0.49 14.87 -10.82
N GLN A 191 0.80 16.15 -11.06
CA GLN A 191 1.14 16.62 -12.40
C GLN A 191 2.46 16.00 -12.90
N GLU A 192 3.45 15.83 -12.02
CA GLU A 192 4.70 15.10 -12.35
C GLU A 192 4.40 13.62 -12.64
N VAL A 193 3.56 12.98 -11.81
CA VAL A 193 3.10 11.60 -12.06
C VAL A 193 2.46 11.50 -13.45
N ARG A 194 1.50 12.36 -13.79
CA ARG A 194 0.84 12.36 -15.12
C ARG A 194 1.84 12.55 -16.26
N ARG A 195 2.84 13.43 -16.09
CA ARG A 195 3.92 13.60 -17.08
C ARG A 195 4.75 12.33 -17.23
N ALA A 196 5.10 11.69 -16.12
CA ALA A 196 5.84 10.44 -16.13
C ALA A 196 5.06 9.32 -16.85
N LEU A 197 3.75 9.19 -16.56
CA LEU A 197 2.87 8.21 -17.20
C LEU A 197 2.77 8.46 -18.72
N SER A 198 2.54 9.71 -19.14
CA SER A 198 2.45 10.08 -20.56
C SER A 198 3.76 9.83 -21.32
N ALA A 199 4.90 10.01 -20.65
CA ALA A 199 6.22 9.73 -21.21
C ALA A 199 6.64 8.25 -21.06
N ARG A 200 5.83 7.37 -20.47
CA ARG A 200 6.13 5.98 -20.12
C ARG A 200 7.45 5.83 -19.31
N GLY A 201 7.70 6.80 -18.42
CA GLY A 201 8.96 6.91 -17.66
C GLY A 201 8.84 6.34 -16.23
N GLY A 202 9.22 5.07 -16.02
CA GLY A 202 9.18 4.44 -14.69
C GLY A 202 10.06 5.15 -13.65
N ASP A 203 11.28 5.58 -14.00
CA ASP A 203 12.18 6.32 -13.10
C ASP A 203 11.63 7.72 -12.75
N ALA A 204 11.00 8.39 -13.72
CA ALA A 204 10.33 9.67 -13.49
C ALA A 204 9.13 9.51 -12.53
N LEU A 205 8.38 8.41 -12.65
CA LEU A 205 7.32 8.08 -11.70
C LEU A 205 7.85 7.91 -10.28
N LEU A 206 8.92 7.11 -10.11
CA LEU A 206 9.56 6.91 -8.81
C LEU A 206 10.02 8.24 -8.21
N SER A 207 10.63 9.10 -9.02
CA SER A 207 11.06 10.44 -8.58
C SER A 207 9.89 11.32 -8.14
N ALA A 208 8.75 11.25 -8.84
CA ALA A 208 7.57 12.06 -8.53
C ALA A 208 6.91 11.67 -7.20
N ILE A 209 6.97 10.38 -6.81
CA ILE A 209 6.37 9.90 -5.56
C ILE A 209 7.36 9.83 -4.39
N ALA A 210 8.64 10.09 -4.64
CA ALA A 210 9.70 10.00 -3.65
C ALA A 210 9.41 10.90 -2.42
N GLY A 211 9.54 10.34 -1.21
CA GLY A 211 9.30 11.05 0.04
C GLY A 211 7.88 11.55 0.22
N ARG A 212 6.88 10.93 -0.41
CA ARG A 212 5.46 11.27 -0.30
C ARG A 212 4.63 10.15 0.33
N GLN A 213 3.61 10.52 1.07
CA GLN A 213 2.52 9.61 1.43
C GLN A 213 1.54 9.54 0.25
N VAL A 214 1.40 8.36 -0.34
CA VAL A 214 0.68 8.17 -1.62
C VAL A 214 -0.73 7.59 -1.46
N ASP A 215 -1.14 7.28 -0.24
CA ASP A 215 -2.40 6.55 0.02
C ASP A 215 -3.66 7.29 -0.45
N ASP A 216 -3.61 8.63 -0.50
CA ASP A 216 -4.72 9.46 -0.99
C ASP A 216 -4.84 9.45 -2.54
N ALA A 217 -3.88 8.87 -3.28
CA ALA A 217 -3.83 8.90 -4.74
C ALA A 217 -3.43 7.57 -5.39
N LEU A 218 -3.81 6.44 -4.77
CA LEU A 218 -3.38 5.11 -5.23
C LEU A 218 -3.92 4.74 -6.62
N GLN A 219 -5.14 5.14 -6.99
CA GLN A 219 -5.68 4.89 -8.34
C GLN A 219 -4.89 5.64 -9.42
N GLN A 220 -4.47 6.87 -9.12
CA GLN A 220 -3.72 7.72 -10.05
C GLN A 220 -2.26 7.28 -10.20
N ILE A 221 -1.66 6.75 -9.13
CA ILE A 221 -0.24 6.39 -9.10
C ILE A 221 0.00 4.94 -9.50
N ALA A 222 -0.80 4.01 -8.96
CA ALA A 222 -0.56 2.59 -9.15
C ALA A 222 -0.79 2.12 -10.60
N VAL A 223 -1.53 2.87 -11.43
CA VAL A 223 -1.60 2.61 -12.87
C VAL A 223 -0.22 2.63 -13.54
N GLY A 224 0.69 3.45 -13.02
CA GLY A 224 2.09 3.51 -13.48
C GLY A 224 2.96 2.34 -13.01
N ALA A 225 2.47 1.52 -12.10
CA ALA A 225 3.20 0.33 -11.66
C ALA A 225 3.44 -0.67 -12.81
N ALA A 226 2.58 -0.67 -13.84
CA ALA A 226 2.79 -1.44 -15.05
C ALA A 226 4.13 -1.10 -15.74
N LEU A 227 4.51 0.18 -15.79
CA LEU A 227 5.78 0.64 -16.37
C LEU A 227 7.00 0.16 -15.56
N LEU A 228 6.82 -0.03 -14.26
CA LEU A 228 7.89 -0.51 -13.38
C LEU A 228 8.22 -1.99 -13.66
N LEU A 229 7.23 -2.78 -14.04
CA LEU A 229 7.40 -4.21 -14.36
C LEU A 229 8.16 -4.43 -15.67
N GLU A 230 8.14 -3.48 -16.60
CA GLU A 230 8.87 -3.58 -17.87
C GLU A 230 10.38 -3.71 -17.69
N SER A 231 10.92 -3.30 -16.53
CA SER A 231 12.37 -3.34 -16.27
C SER A 231 12.92 -4.69 -15.82
N GLY A 232 12.07 -5.59 -15.30
CA GLY A 232 12.48 -6.87 -14.70
C GLY A 232 13.34 -6.74 -13.42
N ASP A 233 13.33 -5.57 -12.77
CA ASP A 233 14.06 -5.34 -11.51
C ASP A 233 13.22 -5.83 -10.33
N ALA A 234 13.78 -6.75 -9.54
CA ALA A 234 13.11 -7.33 -8.37
C ALA A 234 12.67 -6.28 -7.31
N ARG A 235 13.38 -5.14 -7.20
CA ARG A 235 12.98 -4.05 -6.31
C ARG A 235 11.68 -3.40 -6.79
N ARG A 236 11.53 -3.25 -8.10
CA ARG A 236 10.31 -2.71 -8.71
C ARG A 236 9.14 -3.67 -8.59
N GLU A 237 9.37 -4.98 -8.68
CA GLU A 237 8.35 -6.00 -8.39
C GLU A 237 7.84 -5.89 -6.95
N ALA A 238 8.73 -5.71 -5.97
CA ALA A 238 8.35 -5.48 -4.57
C ALA A 238 7.52 -4.20 -4.39
N LEU A 239 7.85 -3.13 -5.11
CA LEU A 239 7.08 -1.89 -5.09
C LEU A 239 5.68 -2.06 -5.69
N VAL A 240 5.57 -2.76 -6.84
CA VAL A 240 4.25 -3.07 -7.43
C VAL A 240 3.40 -3.89 -6.47
N LEU A 241 3.98 -4.89 -5.81
CA LEU A 241 3.29 -5.66 -4.78
C LEU A 241 2.85 -4.79 -3.61
N SER A 242 3.65 -3.79 -3.24
CA SER A 242 3.28 -2.79 -2.23
C SER A 242 2.03 -2.02 -2.63
N PHE A 243 1.93 -1.55 -3.89
CA PHE A 243 0.70 -0.89 -4.36
C PHE A 243 -0.51 -1.82 -4.31
N VAL A 244 -0.37 -3.08 -4.77
CA VAL A 244 -1.44 -4.08 -4.68
C VAL A 244 -1.93 -4.24 -3.23
N ASN A 245 -1.01 -4.35 -2.29
CA ASN A 245 -1.35 -4.52 -0.88
C ASN A 245 -2.02 -3.27 -0.28
N ARG A 246 -1.55 -2.07 -0.64
CA ARG A 246 -2.15 -0.80 -0.22
C ARG A 246 -3.56 -0.62 -0.77
N LEU A 247 -3.79 -0.92 -2.04
CA LEU A 247 -5.11 -0.91 -2.66
C LEU A 247 -6.05 -1.88 -1.92
N ASN A 248 -5.62 -3.12 -1.69
CA ASN A 248 -6.42 -4.12 -0.97
C ASN A 248 -6.72 -3.71 0.49
N ALA A 249 -5.76 -3.08 1.17
CA ALA A 249 -5.94 -2.61 2.55
C ALA A 249 -6.84 -1.37 2.63
N ARG A 250 -6.77 -0.46 1.65
CA ARG A 250 -7.62 0.73 1.56
C ARG A 250 -9.07 0.36 1.24
N GLY A 251 -9.28 -0.52 0.27
CA GLY A 251 -10.56 -1.13 -0.04
C GLY A 251 -11.64 -0.17 -0.56
N LEU A 252 -11.26 0.93 -1.22
CA LEU A 252 -12.19 1.83 -1.89
C LEU A 252 -12.68 1.23 -3.22
N PRO A 253 -13.79 1.74 -3.80
CA PRO A 253 -14.25 1.32 -5.12
C PRO A 253 -13.10 1.31 -6.14
N GLY A 254 -13.01 0.25 -6.94
CA GLY A 254 -11.97 0.07 -7.97
C GLY A 254 -10.60 -0.37 -7.46
N ASP A 255 -10.31 -0.31 -6.16
CA ASP A 255 -9.02 -0.71 -5.60
C ASP A 255 -8.71 -2.18 -5.86
N LYS A 256 -9.69 -3.04 -5.61
CA LYS A 256 -9.56 -4.47 -5.89
C LYS A 256 -9.35 -4.75 -7.37
N VAL A 257 -10.06 -4.03 -8.24
CA VAL A 257 -9.97 -4.17 -9.71
C VAL A 257 -8.55 -3.86 -10.20
N LEU A 258 -8.00 -2.72 -9.79
CA LEU A 258 -6.63 -2.34 -10.13
C LEU A 258 -5.59 -3.28 -9.51
N GLY A 259 -5.79 -3.68 -8.25
CA GLY A 259 -4.92 -4.63 -7.56
C GLY A 259 -4.84 -5.98 -8.25
N GLU A 260 -5.97 -6.53 -8.70
CA GLU A 260 -6.04 -7.80 -9.46
C GLU A 260 -5.33 -7.68 -10.81
N GLU A 261 -5.50 -6.57 -11.51
CA GLU A 261 -4.83 -6.32 -12.78
C GLU A 261 -3.31 -6.23 -12.63
N LEU A 262 -2.82 -5.49 -11.65
CA LEU A 262 -1.39 -5.38 -11.36
C LEU A 262 -0.80 -6.73 -10.93
N LEU A 263 -1.54 -7.49 -10.11
CA LEU A 263 -1.10 -8.80 -9.67
C LEU A 263 -1.04 -9.81 -10.82
N ALA A 264 -1.98 -9.77 -11.77
CA ALA A 264 -1.94 -10.60 -12.97
C ALA A 264 -0.69 -10.28 -13.81
N ARG A 265 -0.40 -8.99 -14.03
CA ARG A 265 0.82 -8.56 -14.74
C ARG A 265 2.11 -8.96 -14.03
N LEU A 266 2.16 -8.84 -12.70
CA LEU A 266 3.29 -9.27 -11.89
C LEU A 266 3.58 -10.77 -12.05
N ARG A 267 2.54 -11.58 -12.22
CA ARG A 267 2.63 -13.03 -12.45
C ARG A 267 2.94 -13.40 -13.89
N GLY A 268 2.87 -12.46 -14.83
CA GLY A 268 2.93 -12.72 -16.25
C GLY A 268 1.65 -13.33 -16.83
N ASP A 269 0.54 -13.20 -16.10
CA ASP A 269 -0.79 -13.65 -16.53
C ASP A 269 -1.46 -12.54 -17.38
N THR A 270 -2.43 -12.95 -18.19
CA THR A 270 -3.31 -11.98 -18.86
C THR A 270 -4.24 -11.35 -17.83
N PRO A 271 -4.29 -10.01 -17.74
CA PRO A 271 -5.26 -9.35 -16.87
C PRO A 271 -6.70 -9.73 -17.22
N PRO A 272 -7.59 -9.83 -16.21
CA PRO A 272 -8.99 -10.17 -16.46
C PRO A 272 -9.69 -9.05 -17.25
N GLY A 273 -10.71 -9.42 -18.03
CA GLY A 273 -11.58 -8.50 -18.75
C GLY A 273 -10.99 -7.95 -20.06
N ARG A 274 -11.84 -7.27 -20.82
CA ARG A 274 -11.47 -6.63 -22.11
C ARG A 274 -10.70 -5.34 -21.84
N GLN A 275 -9.45 -5.27 -22.32
CA GLN A 275 -8.65 -4.05 -22.27
C GLN A 275 -9.17 -3.03 -23.29
N THR A 276 -9.54 -1.84 -22.82
CA THR A 276 -10.06 -0.75 -23.64
C THR A 276 -9.30 0.54 -23.31
N PRO A 277 -8.88 1.35 -24.29
CA PRO A 277 -8.06 2.55 -24.05
C PRO A 277 -8.90 3.73 -23.51
N VAL A 278 -9.69 3.49 -22.46
CA VAL A 278 -10.54 4.52 -21.84
C VAL A 278 -9.69 5.48 -21.03
N ASP A 279 -9.88 6.78 -21.25
CA ASP A 279 -9.38 7.81 -20.36
C ASP A 279 -10.21 7.83 -19.08
N ILE A 280 -9.67 7.22 -18.03
CA ILE A 280 -10.37 7.05 -16.74
C ILE A 280 -10.58 8.39 -16.03
N ASP A 281 -9.68 9.36 -16.22
CA ASP A 281 -9.75 10.69 -15.61
C ASP A 281 -10.92 11.48 -16.26
N MET A 282 -11.03 11.42 -17.59
CA MET A 282 -12.15 12.00 -18.29
C MET A 282 -13.47 11.33 -17.92
N LEU A 283 -13.53 10.00 -17.89
CA LEU A 283 -14.73 9.26 -17.52
C LEU A 283 -15.18 9.62 -16.11
N ALA A 284 -14.26 9.62 -15.13
CA ALA A 284 -14.54 9.98 -13.75
C ALA A 284 -15.11 11.41 -13.65
N THR A 285 -14.51 12.35 -14.36
CA THR A 285 -14.96 13.74 -14.41
C THR A 285 -16.39 13.85 -14.99
N MET A 286 -16.69 13.15 -16.08
CA MET A 286 -18.01 13.20 -16.71
C MET A 286 -19.09 12.56 -15.81
N LEU A 287 -18.80 11.42 -15.18
CA LEU A 287 -19.74 10.79 -14.26
C LEU A 287 -19.92 11.58 -12.97
N GLY A 288 -18.94 12.40 -12.59
CA GLY A 288 -18.98 13.31 -11.43
C GLY A 288 -19.83 14.58 -11.66
N ASP A 289 -20.04 15.00 -12.89
CA ASP A 289 -20.84 16.21 -13.22
C ASP A 289 -22.36 15.94 -13.11
N SER A 290 -22.86 15.94 -11.89
CA SER A 290 -24.27 15.66 -11.62
C SER A 290 -25.21 16.84 -11.88
N GLU A 291 -24.70 18.03 -12.18
CA GLU A 291 -25.52 19.21 -12.46
C GLU A 291 -25.96 19.26 -13.93
N HIS A 292 -25.06 18.81 -14.83
CA HIS A 292 -25.27 18.95 -16.26
C HIS A 292 -25.52 17.61 -16.98
N LEU A 293 -24.93 16.51 -16.45
CA LEU A 293 -24.93 15.21 -17.10
C LEU A 293 -25.84 14.19 -16.40
N THR A 294 -26.40 13.29 -17.18
CA THR A 294 -27.17 12.10 -16.72
C THR A 294 -26.30 10.85 -16.71
N GLY A 295 -25.23 10.82 -17.50
CA GLY A 295 -24.27 9.76 -17.64
C GLY A 295 -23.39 9.96 -18.86
N ALA A 296 -22.69 8.92 -19.28
CA ALA A 296 -21.86 8.92 -20.47
C ALA A 296 -21.89 7.57 -21.19
N TYR A 297 -21.75 7.58 -22.50
CA TYR A 297 -21.40 6.40 -23.27
C TYR A 297 -19.87 6.27 -23.35
N VAL A 298 -19.39 5.05 -23.27
CA VAL A 298 -18.00 4.68 -23.56
C VAL A 298 -17.98 3.90 -24.86
N ASP A 299 -17.29 4.40 -25.88
CA ASP A 299 -17.02 3.66 -27.11
C ASP A 299 -15.96 2.58 -26.82
N LEU A 300 -16.35 1.34 -26.86
CA LEU A 300 -15.49 0.20 -26.52
C LEU A 300 -14.40 -0.10 -27.57
N GLU A 301 -14.48 0.50 -28.75
CA GLU A 301 -13.44 0.39 -29.77
C GLU A 301 -12.36 1.46 -29.62
N THR A 302 -12.77 2.71 -29.42
CA THR A 302 -11.85 3.85 -29.37
C THR A 302 -11.46 4.29 -27.96
N GLY A 303 -12.26 3.92 -26.95
CA GLY A 303 -12.14 4.40 -25.58
C GLY A 303 -12.70 5.80 -25.35
N SER A 304 -13.31 6.40 -26.36
CA SER A 304 -13.90 7.75 -26.26
C SER A 304 -15.05 7.79 -25.27
N VAL A 305 -15.08 8.84 -24.44
CA VAL A 305 -16.16 9.11 -23.49
C VAL A 305 -17.08 10.18 -24.06
N ILE A 306 -18.36 9.86 -24.19
CA ILE A 306 -19.37 10.71 -24.83
C ILE A 306 -20.39 11.10 -23.78
N PRO A 307 -20.35 12.35 -23.26
CA PRO A 307 -21.26 12.80 -22.22
C PRO A 307 -22.68 12.96 -22.74
N VAL A 308 -23.66 12.64 -21.88
CA VAL A 308 -25.09 12.81 -22.17
C VAL A 308 -25.74 13.61 -21.04
N GLY A 309 -26.42 14.69 -21.42
CA GLY A 309 -27.08 15.57 -20.45
C GLY A 309 -28.19 16.41 -21.07
N ASN A 310 -28.84 17.23 -20.25
CA ASN A 310 -29.91 18.11 -20.68
C ASN A 310 -29.42 19.20 -21.63
N GLY A 311 -29.52 18.97 -22.94
CA GLY A 311 -29.21 19.95 -24.00
C GLY A 311 -27.76 19.89 -24.51
N LEU A 312 -26.93 18.92 -24.06
CA LEU A 312 -25.54 18.74 -24.47
C LEU A 312 -25.33 17.50 -25.37
N VAL A 313 -26.29 17.16 -26.17
CA VAL A 313 -25.96 16.32 -27.35
C VAL A 313 -25.42 17.28 -28.40
N ASP A 314 -24.11 17.20 -28.64
CA ASP A 314 -23.51 17.96 -29.75
C ASP A 314 -24.20 17.51 -31.04
N ALA A 315 -25.00 18.39 -31.62
CA ALA A 315 -25.89 18.07 -32.74
C ALA A 315 -25.13 17.79 -34.04
N ASP A 316 -23.81 17.98 -34.05
CA ASP A 316 -22.99 17.85 -35.26
C ASP A 316 -22.48 16.42 -35.51
N ASP A 317 -22.49 15.52 -34.48
CA ASP A 317 -22.17 14.10 -34.72
C ASP A 317 -22.95 13.21 -33.73
N PRO A 318 -24.24 12.93 -33.99
CA PRO A 318 -25.05 12.07 -33.12
C PRO A 318 -24.44 10.66 -33.11
N VAL A 319 -23.94 10.22 -31.96
CA VAL A 319 -23.52 8.83 -31.76
C VAL A 319 -24.72 7.94 -32.03
N ASP A 320 -24.66 7.17 -33.13
CA ASP A 320 -25.72 6.23 -33.49
C ASP A 320 -25.62 4.94 -32.68
N VAL A 321 -25.95 5.06 -31.40
CA VAL A 321 -25.97 3.93 -30.46
C VAL A 321 -26.97 2.85 -30.90
N GLU A 322 -28.00 3.22 -31.66
CA GLU A 322 -29.01 2.26 -32.11
C GLU A 322 -28.48 1.32 -33.19
N THR A 323 -27.53 1.79 -34.01
CA THR A 323 -26.95 1.00 -35.12
C THR A 323 -25.91 -0.01 -34.61
N ASP A 324 -25.19 0.27 -33.50
CA ASP A 324 -24.19 -0.65 -32.93
C ASP A 324 -24.23 -0.63 -31.39
N PRO A 325 -25.26 -1.20 -30.80
CA PRO A 325 -25.45 -1.18 -29.33
C PRO A 325 -24.35 -1.93 -28.56
N ASP A 326 -23.67 -2.90 -29.18
CA ASP A 326 -22.59 -3.68 -28.53
C ASP A 326 -21.27 -2.89 -28.46
N ARG A 327 -21.16 -1.80 -29.20
CA ARG A 327 -19.98 -0.92 -29.21
C ARG A 327 -20.02 0.11 -28.09
N PHE A 328 -21.19 0.56 -27.68
CA PHE A 328 -21.35 1.67 -26.75
C PHE A 328 -21.87 1.19 -25.40
N LEU A 329 -21.06 1.35 -24.35
CA LEU A 329 -21.43 1.05 -22.98
C LEU A 329 -21.99 2.31 -22.30
N TRP A 330 -23.24 2.23 -21.82
CA TRP A 330 -23.83 3.27 -20.99
C TRP A 330 -23.37 3.17 -19.55
N LEU A 331 -22.97 4.29 -18.93
CA LEU A 331 -22.68 4.42 -17.52
C LEU A 331 -23.43 5.60 -16.91
N ASP A 332 -24.15 5.36 -15.83
CA ASP A 332 -24.86 6.38 -15.08
C ASP A 332 -23.89 7.29 -14.32
N ARG A 333 -24.30 8.55 -14.12
CA ARG A 333 -23.56 9.49 -13.24
C ARG A 333 -23.45 8.96 -11.81
N TYR A 334 -22.52 9.52 -11.04
CA TYR A 334 -22.40 9.22 -9.60
C TYR A 334 -23.59 9.78 -8.82
N GLU A 335 -23.99 9.03 -7.79
CA GLU A 335 -25.07 9.42 -6.90
C GLU A 335 -24.58 10.26 -5.71
N ALA A 336 -25.53 10.84 -4.96
CA ALA A 336 -25.18 11.60 -3.76
C ALA A 336 -24.55 10.74 -2.66
N ASP A 337 -24.96 9.47 -2.59
CA ASP A 337 -24.43 8.49 -1.63
C ASP A 337 -22.98 8.13 -1.93
N ASP A 338 -22.59 8.07 -3.20
CA ASP A 338 -21.19 7.88 -3.61
C ASP A 338 -20.30 8.98 -3.03
N ARG A 339 -20.71 10.20 -3.20
CA ARG A 339 -19.97 11.37 -2.70
C ARG A 339 -19.98 11.50 -1.18
N TRP A 340 -21.02 11.01 -0.53
CA TRP A 340 -21.06 10.95 0.93
C TRP A 340 -20.09 9.88 1.45
N ASN A 341 -20.06 8.70 0.81
CA ASN A 341 -19.15 7.60 1.14
C ASN A 341 -17.68 8.02 1.00
N ASP A 342 -17.32 8.79 -0.04
CA ASP A 342 -15.95 9.31 -0.20
C ASP A 342 -15.53 10.19 0.99
N ARG A 343 -16.42 11.04 1.47
CA ARG A 343 -16.14 11.91 2.64
C ARG A 343 -15.97 11.11 3.91
N MET A 344 -16.81 10.09 4.10
CA MET A 344 -16.68 9.18 5.25
C MET A 344 -15.37 8.41 5.19
N ALA A 345 -15.00 7.89 4.02
CA ALA A 345 -13.73 7.18 3.82
C ALA A 345 -12.52 8.10 4.07
N PHE A 346 -12.57 9.35 3.60
CA PHE A 346 -11.53 10.34 3.89
C PHE A 346 -11.40 10.62 5.39
N ALA A 347 -12.54 10.85 6.08
CA ALA A 347 -12.55 11.09 7.51
C ALA A 347 -12.00 9.89 8.30
N ALA A 348 -12.32 8.64 7.87
CA ALA A 348 -11.86 7.43 8.52
C ALA A 348 -10.33 7.23 8.44
N GLN A 349 -9.67 7.79 7.43
CA GLN A 349 -8.21 7.73 7.28
C GLN A 349 -7.46 8.72 8.18
N GLU A 350 -8.19 9.68 8.79
CA GLU A 350 -7.56 10.69 9.63
C GLU A 350 -7.03 10.05 10.93
N ARG A 351 -5.75 10.32 11.25
CA ARG A 351 -5.06 9.74 12.42
C ARG A 351 -5.39 10.47 13.71
N ASP A 352 -5.54 11.79 13.65
CA ASP A 352 -5.99 12.57 14.78
C ASP A 352 -7.44 12.20 15.12
N ARG A 353 -7.64 11.59 16.28
CA ARG A 353 -8.96 11.10 16.72
C ARG A 353 -9.98 12.20 16.90
N ASP A 354 -9.54 13.38 17.31
CA ASP A 354 -10.45 14.53 17.55
C ASP A 354 -10.84 15.16 16.21
N LEU A 355 -9.90 15.28 15.29
CA LEU A 355 -10.16 15.73 13.92
C LEU A 355 -11.07 14.74 13.18
N ARG A 356 -10.76 13.43 13.23
CA ARG A 356 -11.63 12.38 12.67
C ARG A 356 -13.06 12.52 13.16
N ARG A 357 -13.27 12.61 14.48
CA ARG A 357 -14.60 12.76 15.09
C ARG A 357 -15.30 14.04 14.62
N ARG A 358 -14.56 15.13 14.44
CA ARG A 358 -15.10 16.39 13.89
C ARG A 358 -15.59 16.22 12.47
N LEU A 359 -14.79 15.58 11.59
CA LEU A 359 -15.14 15.30 10.20
C LEU A 359 -16.35 14.37 10.09
N GLU A 360 -16.37 13.27 10.84
CA GLU A 360 -17.50 12.33 10.89
C GLU A 360 -18.78 13.02 11.40
N THR A 361 -18.67 13.87 12.42
CA THR A 361 -19.80 14.63 12.96
C THR A 361 -20.32 15.64 11.93
N ALA A 362 -19.45 16.27 11.17
CA ALA A 362 -19.81 17.21 10.11
C ALA A 362 -20.65 16.55 8.99
N LEU A 363 -20.53 15.25 8.80
CA LEU A 363 -21.29 14.47 7.82
C LEU A 363 -22.65 13.99 8.34
N GLY A 364 -22.97 14.26 9.61
CA GLY A 364 -24.26 13.95 10.24
C GLY A 364 -25.27 15.10 10.05
N GLY A 365 -26.34 14.86 9.28
CA GLY A 365 -27.50 15.78 9.26
C GLY A 365 -27.61 16.70 8.02
N LYS A 366 -28.49 17.71 8.12
CA LYS A 366 -28.74 18.64 7.01
C LYS A 366 -27.52 19.53 6.75
N GLY A 367 -27.16 19.70 5.47
CA GLY A 367 -26.04 20.54 5.06
C GLY A 367 -24.68 19.88 5.27
N ALA A 368 -24.63 18.54 5.42
CA ALA A 368 -23.43 17.75 5.67
C ALA A 368 -22.24 18.14 4.78
N PHE A 369 -22.45 18.31 3.47
CA PHE A 369 -21.39 18.64 2.52
C PHE A 369 -20.78 20.02 2.76
N GLN A 370 -21.61 21.01 3.12
CA GLN A 370 -21.12 22.35 3.45
C GLN A 370 -20.38 22.35 4.80
N THR A 371 -20.92 21.65 5.79
CA THR A 371 -20.29 21.53 7.12
C THR A 371 -18.93 20.80 7.02
N PHE A 372 -18.88 19.71 6.24
CA PHE A 372 -17.63 19.01 5.97
C PHE A 372 -16.60 19.91 5.27
N ARG A 373 -17.04 20.67 4.25
CA ARG A 373 -16.16 21.62 3.56
C ARG A 373 -15.56 22.65 4.51
N SER A 374 -16.36 23.20 5.39
CA SER A 374 -15.87 24.14 6.42
C SER A 374 -14.87 23.46 7.37
N ALA A 375 -15.15 22.21 7.78
CA ALA A 375 -14.27 21.47 8.68
C ALA A 375 -12.90 21.14 8.07
N ILE A 376 -12.83 20.77 6.77
CA ILE A 376 -11.56 20.53 6.08
C ILE A 376 -10.80 21.83 5.79
N ASP A 377 -11.50 22.94 5.54
CA ASP A 377 -10.89 24.26 5.35
C ASP A 377 -10.23 24.76 6.66
N GLU A 378 -10.95 24.67 7.79
CA GLU A 378 -10.42 24.98 9.12
C GLU A 378 -9.22 24.11 9.53
N ALA A 379 -9.13 22.89 9.00
CA ALA A 379 -8.06 21.93 9.29
C ALA A 379 -6.91 21.95 8.27
N ASP A 380 -6.95 22.85 7.29
CA ASP A 380 -5.97 22.92 6.16
C ASP A 380 -5.86 21.60 5.36
N LEU A 381 -6.99 20.92 5.18
CA LEU A 381 -7.06 19.63 4.48
C LEU A 381 -7.68 19.73 3.07
N VAL A 382 -7.96 20.92 2.57
CA VAL A 382 -8.66 21.10 1.28
C VAL A 382 -7.90 20.49 0.12
N GLU A 383 -6.60 20.70 0.03
CA GLU A 383 -5.78 20.13 -1.06
C GLU A 383 -5.75 18.60 -0.97
N ARG A 384 -5.53 18.05 0.22
CA ARG A 384 -5.54 16.60 0.45
C ARG A 384 -6.89 15.98 0.08
N TRP A 385 -7.99 16.63 0.45
CA TRP A 385 -9.34 16.22 0.06
C TRP A 385 -9.54 16.19 -1.47
N LEU A 386 -9.05 17.21 -2.18
CA LEU A 386 -9.18 17.27 -3.63
C LEU A 386 -8.42 16.13 -4.32
N VAL A 387 -7.22 15.82 -3.84
CA VAL A 387 -6.43 14.67 -4.32
C VAL A 387 -7.18 13.36 -4.07
N PHE A 388 -7.64 13.15 -2.84
CA PHE A 388 -8.38 11.95 -2.46
C PHE A 388 -9.70 11.78 -3.23
N SER A 389 -10.47 12.85 -3.37
CA SER A 389 -11.76 12.83 -4.06
C SER A 389 -11.61 12.45 -5.53
N ALA A 390 -10.62 13.03 -6.22
CA ALA A 390 -10.33 12.69 -7.62
C ALA A 390 -9.89 11.23 -7.76
N ASP A 391 -9.10 10.72 -6.83
CA ASP A 391 -8.66 9.32 -6.81
C ASP A 391 -9.84 8.36 -6.60
N ALA A 392 -10.73 8.67 -5.66
CA ALA A 392 -11.93 7.87 -5.38
C ALA A 392 -12.90 7.85 -6.59
N GLU A 393 -13.04 8.97 -7.29
CA GLU A 393 -13.86 9.06 -8.50
C GLU A 393 -13.29 8.20 -9.63
N GLN A 394 -11.97 8.19 -9.84
CA GLN A 394 -11.31 7.32 -10.81
C GLN A 394 -11.46 5.84 -10.44
N GLY A 395 -11.32 5.50 -9.17
CA GLY A 395 -11.54 4.14 -8.68
C GLY A 395 -12.96 3.66 -8.97
N ARG A 396 -13.96 4.48 -8.70
CA ARG A 396 -15.37 4.18 -8.98
C ARG A 396 -15.64 4.01 -10.48
N ALA A 397 -15.07 4.87 -11.33
CA ALA A 397 -15.18 4.71 -12.77
C ALA A 397 -14.58 3.36 -13.23
N ARG A 398 -13.44 2.97 -12.65
CA ARG A 398 -12.81 1.67 -12.91
C ARG A 398 -13.69 0.50 -12.47
N GLU A 399 -14.29 0.59 -11.29
CA GLU A 399 -15.20 -0.45 -10.79
C GLU A 399 -16.42 -0.64 -11.68
N ARG A 400 -17.06 0.46 -12.10
CA ARG A 400 -18.23 0.40 -13.00
C ARG A 400 -17.88 -0.19 -14.37
N LEU A 401 -16.72 0.12 -14.93
CA LEU A 401 -16.26 -0.55 -16.16
C LEU A 401 -16.05 -2.05 -15.91
N ALA A 402 -15.51 -2.41 -14.75
CA ALA A 402 -15.23 -3.79 -14.39
C ALA A 402 -16.49 -4.64 -14.21
N GLU A 403 -17.61 -4.05 -13.80
CA GLU A 403 -18.92 -4.71 -13.74
C GLU A 403 -19.39 -5.20 -15.11
N HIS A 404 -18.89 -4.59 -16.19
CA HIS A 404 -19.14 -4.97 -17.58
C HIS A 404 -17.96 -5.71 -18.22
N ASP A 405 -17.06 -6.24 -17.40
CA ASP A 405 -15.85 -6.96 -17.84
C ASP A 405 -14.88 -6.10 -18.69
N ILE A 406 -14.93 -4.77 -18.54
CA ILE A 406 -14.05 -3.81 -19.19
C ILE A 406 -12.95 -3.38 -18.21
N ARG A 407 -11.73 -3.26 -18.72
CA ARG A 407 -10.58 -2.72 -17.98
C ARG A 407 -9.94 -1.58 -18.76
N PRO A 408 -9.72 -0.41 -18.12
CA PRO A 408 -8.92 0.65 -18.76
C PRO A 408 -7.52 0.13 -19.05
N ALA A 409 -7.04 0.30 -20.28
CA ALA A 409 -5.68 -0.08 -20.62
C ALA A 409 -4.68 0.71 -19.77
N LEU A 410 -3.76 0.02 -19.09
CA LEU A 410 -2.69 0.67 -18.34
C LEU A 410 -1.59 1.17 -19.28
N PRO A 411 -0.86 2.24 -18.91
CA PRO A 411 0.17 2.86 -19.75
C PRO A 411 1.31 1.92 -20.13
#